data_a6c1e4ab8628fd4969a5e8d43e781d2c
#
_entry.id   a6c1e4ab8628fd4969a5e8d43e781d2c
#
_cell.length_a   1.000
_cell.length_b   1.000
_cell.length_c   1.000
_cell.angle_alpha   90.00
_cell.angle_beta   90.00
_cell.angle_gamma   90.00
#
_symmetry.space_group_name_H-M   'P 1'
#
loop_
_entity.id
_entity.type
_entity.pdbx_description
1 polymer ?
#
loop_
_entity_poly.entity_id
_entity_poly.type
_entity_poly.pdbx_seq_one_letter_code
_entity_poly.pdbx_strand_id
1 'polypeptide(L)'
;MKFDLFKKDTETRARAATLVTDHGVIETPIFMPVGTVGTVKGVHQRELKNDIDPDIILANTYHLFLRPQIDILEKAGGLHKFMNWDRNILTDSGGYQVYSLSANRKIKEEGVKF
;
A
#
# COMPACT_ATOMS: atom_id res chain seq x y z
N MET A 1 7.63 5.50 12.61
CA MET A 1 7.18 6.34 11.49
C MET A 1 7.20 7.81 11.93
N LYS A 2 7.82 8.72 11.16
CA LYS A 2 7.91 10.16 11.43
C LYS A 2 7.45 10.94 10.20
N PHE A 3 6.67 12.01 10.42
CA PHE A 3 6.17 12.88 9.36
C PHE A 3 6.62 14.31 9.65
N ASP A 4 7.38 14.90 8.72
CA ASP A 4 7.89 16.26 8.82
C ASP A 4 7.36 17.12 7.67
N LEU A 5 6.48 18.07 7.99
CA LEU A 5 5.97 19.06 7.05
C LEU A 5 6.95 20.23 6.97
N PHE A 6 7.63 20.39 5.83
CA PHE A 6 8.64 21.44 5.68
C PHE A 6 8.19 22.64 4.83
N LYS A 7 7.14 22.49 4.00
CA LYS A 7 6.61 23.59 3.20
C LYS A 7 5.11 23.52 3.02
N LYS A 8 4.45 24.67 3.15
CA LYS A 8 3.08 24.93 2.71
C LYS A 8 3.12 26.02 1.66
N ASP A 9 2.28 25.89 0.65
CA ASP A 9 2.05 26.96 -0.31
C ASP A 9 1.23 28.08 0.34
N THR A 10 1.44 29.32 -0.08
CA THR A 10 0.76 30.49 0.47
C THR A 10 -0.58 30.79 -0.22
N GLU A 11 -0.75 30.33 -1.44
CA GLU A 11 -1.92 30.64 -2.27
C GLU A 11 -2.85 29.44 -2.42
N THR A 12 -2.32 28.24 -2.28
CA THR A 12 -3.09 26.99 -2.43
C THR A 12 -3.01 26.12 -1.15
N ARG A 13 -3.63 24.95 -1.18
CA ARG A 13 -3.53 23.95 -0.10
C ARG A 13 -2.36 22.96 -0.31
N ALA A 14 -1.48 23.22 -1.27
CA ALA A 14 -0.35 22.34 -1.55
C ALA A 14 0.63 22.31 -0.36
N ARG A 15 1.20 21.14 -0.13
CA ARG A 15 2.15 20.88 0.96
C ARG A 15 3.26 19.98 0.47
N ALA A 16 4.47 20.20 0.96
CA ALA A 16 5.58 19.28 0.80
C ALA A 16 6.05 18.80 2.17
N ALA A 17 6.24 17.49 2.28
CA ALA A 17 6.61 16.84 3.52
C ALA A 17 7.50 15.62 3.27
N THR A 18 8.14 15.15 4.33
CA THR A 18 8.90 13.91 4.34
C THR A 18 8.26 12.93 5.31
N LEU A 19 8.04 11.69 4.85
CA LEU A 19 7.59 10.58 5.68
C LEU A 19 8.73 9.58 5.82
N VAL A 20 9.20 9.35 7.04
CA VAL A 20 10.23 8.37 7.36
C VAL A 20 9.59 7.12 7.94
N THR A 21 9.91 5.98 7.34
CA THR A 21 9.46 4.64 7.77
C THR A 21 10.67 3.73 7.99
N ASP A 22 10.43 2.49 8.40
CA ASP A 22 11.47 1.47 8.57
C ASP A 22 12.05 0.97 7.22
N HIS A 23 11.35 1.27 6.11
CA HIS A 23 11.73 0.86 4.75
C HIS A 23 12.25 2.02 3.87
N GLY A 24 12.47 3.18 4.46
CA GLY A 24 13.04 4.32 3.77
C GLY A 24 12.29 5.62 3.95
N VAL A 25 12.72 6.62 3.21
CA VAL A 25 12.19 7.98 3.22
C VAL A 25 11.28 8.17 2.00
N ILE A 26 10.17 8.84 2.19
CA ILE A 26 9.21 9.19 1.13
C ILE A 26 9.07 10.70 1.12
N GLU A 27 9.39 11.32 0.00
CA GLU A 27 9.13 12.73 -0.23
C GLU A 27 7.74 12.94 -0.83
N THR A 28 6.96 13.82 -0.26
CA THR A 28 5.59 14.09 -0.71
C THR A 28 5.46 15.51 -1.29
N PRO A 29 4.58 15.71 -2.28
CA PRO A 29 3.63 14.76 -2.86
C PRO A 29 4.29 13.69 -3.73
N ILE A 30 3.74 12.46 -3.73
CA ILE A 30 4.26 11.35 -4.53
C ILE A 30 3.11 10.53 -5.11
N PHE A 31 3.32 9.96 -6.29
CA PHE A 31 2.43 8.96 -6.87
C PHE A 31 2.77 7.57 -6.36
N MET A 32 1.76 6.82 -5.93
CA MET A 32 1.90 5.43 -5.50
C MET A 32 1.34 4.49 -6.57
N PRO A 33 2.18 3.73 -7.30
CA PRO A 33 1.70 2.69 -8.20
C PRO A 33 0.84 1.66 -7.45
N VAL A 34 -0.26 1.23 -8.06
CA VAL A 34 -1.20 0.32 -7.42
C VAL A 34 -0.82 -1.13 -7.70
N GLY A 35 -0.42 -1.84 -6.66
CA GLY A 35 -0.08 -3.27 -6.65
C GLY A 35 -1.11 -4.12 -5.90
N THR A 36 -2.36 -4.16 -6.36
CA THR A 36 -3.54 -4.71 -5.65
C THR A 36 -3.32 -6.10 -5.05
N VAL A 37 -2.70 -7.01 -5.79
CA VAL A 37 -2.42 -8.41 -5.37
C VAL A 37 -0.92 -8.68 -5.27
N GLY A 38 -0.16 -7.71 -4.78
CA GLY A 38 1.29 -7.83 -4.66
C GLY A 38 2.05 -7.62 -5.97
N THR A 39 1.41 -7.05 -6.99
CA THR A 39 2.04 -6.71 -8.27
C THR A 39 1.34 -5.54 -8.94
N VAL A 40 2.08 -4.69 -9.63
CA VAL A 40 1.55 -3.66 -10.51
C VAL A 40 1.18 -4.30 -11.84
N LYS A 41 -0.10 -4.23 -12.21
CA LYS A 41 -0.64 -4.92 -13.38
C LYS A 41 0.03 -4.46 -14.67
N GLY A 42 0.54 -5.41 -15.47
CA GLY A 42 1.16 -5.13 -16.76
C GLY A 42 2.57 -4.53 -16.68
N VAL A 43 3.14 -4.41 -15.48
CA VAL A 43 4.50 -3.89 -15.27
C VAL A 43 5.36 -5.00 -14.64
N HIS A 44 6.50 -5.29 -15.26
CA HIS A 44 7.43 -6.25 -14.70
C HIS A 44 8.11 -5.66 -13.45
N GLN A 45 8.36 -6.49 -12.44
CA GLN A 45 8.95 -6.03 -11.17
C GLN A 45 10.33 -5.35 -11.36
N ARG A 46 11.11 -5.80 -12.34
CA ARG A 46 12.37 -5.17 -12.71
C ARG A 46 12.18 -3.74 -13.23
N GLU A 47 11.17 -3.53 -14.08
CA GLU A 47 10.84 -2.20 -14.63
C GLU A 47 10.31 -1.28 -13.54
N LEU A 48 9.50 -1.82 -12.63
CA LEU A 48 9.03 -1.07 -11.47
C LEU A 48 10.18 -0.58 -10.60
N LYS A 49 11.22 -1.42 -10.37
CA LYS A 49 12.38 -1.07 -9.56
C LYS A 49 13.36 -0.13 -10.26
N ASN A 50 13.65 -0.37 -11.55
CA ASN A 50 14.78 0.24 -12.23
C ASN A 50 14.39 1.43 -13.11
N ASP A 51 13.18 1.43 -13.66
CA ASP A 51 12.74 2.41 -14.64
C ASP A 51 11.72 3.40 -14.03
N ILE A 52 10.74 2.89 -13.26
CA ILE A 52 9.72 3.73 -12.60
C ILE A 52 10.23 4.26 -11.26
N ASP A 53 10.94 3.43 -10.52
CA ASP A 53 11.65 3.76 -9.28
C ASP A 53 10.81 4.44 -8.18
N PRO A 54 9.59 3.99 -7.87
CA PRO A 54 8.75 4.63 -6.87
C PRO A 54 9.24 4.35 -5.45
N ASP A 55 9.15 5.32 -4.55
CA ASP A 55 9.49 5.13 -3.12
C ASP A 55 8.48 4.28 -2.37
N ILE A 56 7.25 4.19 -2.87
CA ILE A 56 6.15 3.50 -2.22
C ILE A 56 5.18 2.92 -3.25
N ILE A 57 4.65 1.75 -2.97
CA ILE A 57 3.54 1.13 -3.72
C ILE A 57 2.35 0.86 -2.80
N LEU A 58 1.16 0.88 -3.39
CA LEU A 58 -0.10 0.59 -2.70
C LEU A 58 -0.50 -0.86 -2.94
N ALA A 59 -0.73 -1.64 -1.89
CA ALA A 59 -1.31 -2.98 -1.94
C ALA A 59 -2.69 -2.98 -1.25
N ASN A 60 -3.56 -3.90 -1.66
CA ASN A 60 -4.91 -3.97 -1.11
C ASN A 60 -5.07 -5.17 -0.18
N THR A 61 -5.34 -4.89 1.10
CA THR A 61 -5.44 -5.90 2.17
C THR A 61 -6.53 -6.94 1.88
N TYR A 62 -7.72 -6.52 1.45
CA TYR A 62 -8.82 -7.44 1.16
C TYR A 62 -8.48 -8.38 0.01
N HIS A 63 -7.91 -7.86 -1.08
CA HIS A 63 -7.54 -8.68 -2.22
C HIS A 63 -6.38 -9.64 -1.90
N LEU A 64 -5.41 -9.23 -1.09
CA LEU A 64 -4.33 -10.11 -0.63
C LEU A 64 -4.85 -11.21 0.30
N PHE A 65 -5.83 -10.92 1.14
CA PHE A 65 -6.51 -11.91 1.96
C PHE A 65 -7.23 -12.99 1.11
N LEU A 66 -7.89 -12.58 0.02
CA LEU A 66 -8.54 -13.52 -0.90
C LEU A 66 -7.52 -14.29 -1.74
N ARG A 67 -6.45 -13.62 -2.18
CA ARG A 67 -5.42 -14.20 -3.06
C ARG A 67 -4.11 -13.41 -2.91
N PRO A 68 -2.99 -14.05 -2.50
CA PRO A 68 -2.77 -15.50 -2.38
C PRO A 68 -3.26 -16.14 -1.07
N GLN A 69 -3.80 -15.39 -0.12
CA GLN A 69 -4.16 -15.74 1.26
C GLN A 69 -2.98 -15.56 2.25
N ILE A 70 -3.34 -15.48 3.53
CA ILE A 70 -2.39 -15.16 4.60
C ILE A 70 -1.30 -16.22 4.75
N ASP A 71 -1.66 -17.49 4.71
CA ASP A 71 -0.74 -18.62 4.86
C ASP A 71 0.37 -18.65 3.79
N ILE A 72 0.05 -18.24 2.57
CA ILE A 72 1.05 -18.12 1.49
C ILE A 72 1.99 -16.94 1.74
N LEU A 73 1.45 -15.80 2.18
CA LEU A 73 2.25 -14.62 2.52
C LEU A 73 3.19 -14.90 3.71
N GLU A 74 2.72 -15.62 4.73
CA GLU A 74 3.54 -16.05 5.86
C GLU A 74 4.67 -16.99 5.43
N LYS A 75 4.36 -18.01 4.62
CA LYS A 75 5.37 -18.94 4.05
C LYS A 75 6.40 -18.23 3.18
N ALA A 76 6.01 -17.18 2.47
CA ALA A 76 6.93 -16.35 1.69
C ALA A 76 7.83 -15.46 2.57
N GLY A 77 7.51 -15.32 3.86
CA GLY A 77 8.23 -14.46 4.80
C GLY A 77 7.76 -13.02 4.79
N GLY A 78 6.48 -12.80 4.50
CA GLY A 78 5.80 -11.51 4.48
C GLY A 78 5.65 -10.88 3.10
N LEU A 79 4.89 -9.79 3.06
CA LEU A 79 4.49 -9.14 1.81
C LEU A 79 5.68 -8.61 1.00
N HIS A 80 6.68 -8.03 1.64
CA HIS A 80 7.89 -7.52 0.98
C HIS A 80 8.64 -8.62 0.22
N LYS A 81 8.81 -9.79 0.85
CA LYS A 81 9.48 -10.93 0.20
C LYS A 81 8.62 -11.54 -0.90
N PHE A 82 7.31 -11.65 -0.67
CA PHE A 82 6.36 -12.13 -1.67
C PHE A 82 6.37 -11.27 -2.94
N MET A 83 6.40 -9.95 -2.77
CA MET A 83 6.47 -8.98 -3.87
C MET A 83 7.86 -8.82 -4.49
N ASN A 84 8.91 -9.34 -3.84
CA ASN A 84 10.30 -9.00 -4.14
C ASN A 84 10.52 -7.48 -4.17
N TRP A 85 9.98 -6.80 -3.15
CA TRP A 85 10.01 -5.35 -2.98
C TRP A 85 10.62 -4.99 -1.64
N ASP A 86 11.61 -4.14 -1.63
CA ASP A 86 12.42 -3.77 -0.46
C ASP A 86 12.15 -2.36 0.08
N ARG A 87 11.29 -1.60 -0.61
CA ARG A 87 10.91 -0.24 -0.24
C ARG A 87 9.54 -0.21 0.45
N ASN A 88 8.98 0.98 0.61
CA ASN A 88 7.72 1.15 1.31
C ASN A 88 6.55 0.50 0.60
N ILE A 89 5.66 -0.08 1.39
CA ILE A 89 4.36 -0.59 0.96
C ILE A 89 3.30 0.05 1.86
N LEU A 90 2.31 0.68 1.26
CA LEU A 90 1.09 1.05 1.95
C LEU A 90 0.06 -0.04 1.69
N THR A 91 -0.47 -0.65 2.75
CA THR A 91 -1.63 -1.54 2.66
C THR A 91 -2.87 -0.76 3.11
N ASP A 92 -3.92 -0.77 2.30
CA ASP A 92 -5.18 -0.17 2.69
C ASP A 92 -5.93 -1.02 3.75
N SER A 93 -6.97 -0.46 4.35
CA SER A 93 -7.80 -1.16 5.34
C SER A 93 -8.87 -2.09 4.75
N GLY A 94 -9.02 -2.11 3.43
CA GLY A 94 -10.15 -2.76 2.77
C GLY A 94 -11.50 -2.05 3.00
N GLY A 95 -11.49 -0.80 3.47
CA GLY A 95 -12.71 -0.05 3.83
C GLY A 95 -13.70 0.14 2.70
N TYR A 96 -13.22 0.35 1.47
CA TYR A 96 -14.08 0.41 0.30
C TYR A 96 -14.81 -0.92 0.07
N GLN A 97 -14.14 -2.05 0.22
CA GLN A 97 -14.72 -3.39 0.08
C GLN A 97 -15.74 -3.67 1.19
N VAL A 98 -15.46 -3.21 2.41
CA VAL A 98 -16.43 -3.26 3.51
C VAL A 98 -17.74 -2.55 3.12
N TYR A 99 -17.65 -1.40 2.47
CA TYR A 99 -18.83 -0.65 2.00
C TYR A 99 -19.46 -1.31 0.77
N SER A 100 -18.71 -1.59 -0.28
CA SER A 100 -19.21 -2.04 -1.60
C SER A 100 -19.75 -3.47 -1.62
N LEU A 101 -19.23 -4.36 -0.75
CA LEU A 101 -19.64 -5.76 -0.64
C LEU A 101 -20.65 -6.01 0.48
N SER A 102 -21.60 -5.10 0.64
CA SER A 102 -22.58 -5.10 1.76
C SER A 102 -23.38 -6.39 1.91
N ALA A 103 -23.65 -7.10 0.82
CA ALA A 103 -24.38 -8.37 0.83
C ALA A 103 -23.59 -9.53 1.48
N ASN A 104 -22.28 -9.47 1.49
CA ASN A 104 -21.39 -10.55 1.92
C ASN A 104 -20.67 -10.27 3.26
N ARG A 105 -21.04 -9.19 3.96
CA ARG A 105 -20.37 -8.80 5.20
C ARG A 105 -21.25 -8.89 6.42
N LYS A 106 -20.64 -9.16 7.57
CA LYS A 106 -21.23 -8.95 8.90
C LYS A 106 -20.33 -8.02 9.69
N ILE A 107 -20.88 -6.86 10.11
CA ILE A 107 -20.19 -5.86 10.94
C ILE A 107 -20.54 -6.12 12.39
N LYS A 108 -19.54 -6.14 13.26
CA LYS A 108 -19.65 -6.22 14.73
C LYS A 108 -18.68 -5.22 15.35
N GLU A 109 -18.78 -5.00 16.68
CA GLU A 109 -17.83 -4.18 17.41
C GLU A 109 -16.40 -4.71 17.33
N GLU A 110 -16.21 -6.04 17.26
CA GLU A 110 -14.90 -6.68 17.18
C GLU A 110 -14.28 -6.60 15.78
N GLY A 111 -15.06 -6.25 14.74
CA GLY A 111 -14.56 -6.15 13.36
C GLY A 111 -15.57 -6.51 12.28
N VAL A 112 -15.05 -6.78 11.10
CA VAL A 112 -15.85 -7.11 9.91
C VAL A 112 -15.51 -8.52 9.45
N LYS A 113 -16.55 -9.34 9.25
CA LYS A 113 -16.41 -10.66 8.61
C LYS A 113 -17.00 -10.60 7.20
N PHE A 114 -16.24 -11.08 6.25
CA PHE A 114 -16.62 -11.31 4.85
C PHE A 114 -17.00 -12.76 4.61
#